data_92d90a9305272cbd8df449ac42812fb0
#
_entry.id   92d90a9305272cbd8df449ac42812fb0
#
_cell.length_a   1.000
_cell.length_b   1.000
_cell.length_c   1.000
_cell.angle_alpha   90.00
_cell.angle_beta   90.00
_cell.angle_gamma   90.00
#
_symmetry.space_group_name_H-M   'P 1'
#
loop_
_entity.id
_entity.type
_entity.pdbx_description
1 polymer ?
#
loop_
_entity_poly.entity_id
_entity_poly.type
_entity_poly.pdbx_seq_one_letter_code
_entity_poly.pdbx_strand_id
1 'polypeptide(L)'
;MSNTLPRFIAAVNTKGGVGKTTTTIGTALALVKLGYAVEVRDVDPQGSATSWAMQARQAGTPLPFDVRVANRMTVGEPPADPDTWVLIDTPPSQSDLIGAAVDASSLVILVSTPGRLDLERMAQTRSNIGRASSVLLTQTKQGTVSLRDAEAFLTEHRIGRFDTMIPFREGIRRATGTATMPSATGYGSVTYEILQAWGLR
;
A
#
# COMPACT_ATOMS: atom_id res chain seq x y z
N MET A 1 22.93 -2.51 19.52
CA MET A 1 21.53 -2.93 19.29
C MET A 1 21.08 -2.22 18.03
N SER A 2 20.87 -2.94 16.96
CA SER A 2 20.40 -2.39 15.69
C SER A 2 18.99 -1.86 15.91
N ASN A 3 18.83 -0.54 15.87
CA ASN A 3 17.52 0.12 15.99
C ASN A 3 16.80 0.04 14.64
N THR A 4 16.52 -1.17 14.17
CA THR A 4 15.76 -1.38 12.94
C THR A 4 14.30 -1.05 13.24
N LEU A 5 13.78 -0.05 12.53
CA LEU A 5 12.35 0.28 12.59
C LEU A 5 11.53 -0.97 12.27
N PRO A 6 10.40 -1.19 12.98
CA PRO A 6 9.48 -2.26 12.60
C PRO A 6 9.11 -2.16 11.14
N ARG A 7 9.03 -3.30 10.44
CA ARG A 7 8.78 -3.36 8.99
C ARG A 7 7.28 -3.39 8.67
N PHE A 8 6.53 -2.49 9.30
CA PHE A 8 5.08 -2.37 9.14
C PHE A 8 4.73 -1.21 8.20
N ILE A 9 3.94 -1.49 7.18
CA ILE A 9 3.52 -0.51 6.17
C ILE A 9 2.01 -0.59 5.98
N ALA A 10 1.28 0.51 6.16
CA ALA A 10 -0.15 0.58 5.90
C ALA A 10 -0.44 1.31 4.58
N ALA A 11 -1.31 0.74 3.75
CA ALA A 11 -1.89 1.42 2.60
C ALA A 11 -3.21 2.08 3.01
N VAL A 12 -3.27 3.41 2.99
CA VAL A 12 -4.36 4.20 3.58
C VAL A 12 -4.98 5.17 2.58
N ASN A 13 -6.28 5.24 2.57
CA ASN A 13 -7.10 6.34 2.05
C ASN A 13 -8.55 6.14 2.51
N THR A 14 -9.25 7.21 2.81
CA THR A 14 -10.68 7.20 3.18
C THR A 14 -11.61 6.94 1.98
N LYS A 15 -11.11 6.99 0.75
CA LYS A 15 -11.89 6.69 -0.47
C LYS A 15 -11.73 5.23 -0.89
N GLY A 16 -12.83 4.60 -1.31
CA GLY A 16 -12.82 3.29 -1.97
C GLY A 16 -12.31 3.38 -3.42
N GLY A 17 -11.75 2.28 -3.94
CA GLY A 17 -11.37 2.16 -5.35
C GLY A 17 -10.07 2.87 -5.78
N VAL A 18 -9.32 3.50 -4.87
CA VAL A 18 -8.05 4.16 -5.19
C VAL A 18 -6.86 3.19 -5.35
N GLY A 19 -7.06 1.89 -5.09
CA GLY A 19 -6.02 0.88 -5.27
C GLY A 19 -5.24 0.50 -4.00
N LYS A 20 -5.80 0.68 -2.80
CA LYS A 20 -5.15 0.27 -1.53
C LYS A 20 -4.75 -1.20 -1.55
N THR A 21 -5.72 -2.10 -1.71
CA THR A 21 -5.49 -3.56 -1.77
C THR A 21 -4.49 -3.94 -2.87
N THR A 22 -4.63 -3.33 -4.05
CA THR A 22 -3.69 -3.57 -5.17
C THR A 22 -2.27 -3.11 -4.82
N THR A 23 -2.13 -1.99 -4.10
CA THR A 23 -0.83 -1.49 -3.61
C THR A 23 -0.25 -2.43 -2.56
N THR A 24 -1.06 -2.87 -1.60
CA THR A 24 -0.64 -3.84 -0.58
C THR A 24 -0.13 -5.13 -1.20
N ILE A 25 -0.93 -5.78 -2.06
CA ILE A 25 -0.56 -7.05 -2.70
C ILE A 25 0.60 -6.85 -3.69
N GLY A 26 0.60 -5.78 -4.49
CA GLY A 26 1.65 -5.50 -5.46
C GLY A 26 3.02 -5.25 -4.82
N THR A 27 3.06 -4.50 -3.70
CA THR A 27 4.27 -4.28 -2.92
C THR A 27 4.73 -5.56 -2.23
N ALA A 28 3.80 -6.37 -1.68
CA ALA A 28 4.09 -7.66 -1.08
C ALA A 28 4.76 -8.62 -2.08
N LEU A 29 4.19 -8.76 -3.28
CA LEU A 29 4.76 -9.57 -4.36
C LEU A 29 6.16 -9.09 -4.77
N ALA A 30 6.37 -7.77 -4.81
CA ALA A 30 7.67 -7.21 -5.15
C ALA A 30 8.72 -7.46 -4.06
N LEU A 31 8.36 -7.37 -2.78
CA LEU A 31 9.25 -7.71 -1.65
C LEU A 31 9.66 -9.19 -1.68
N VAL A 32 8.70 -10.10 -1.87
CA VAL A 32 8.99 -11.54 -1.97
C VAL A 32 9.92 -11.83 -3.14
N LYS A 33 9.70 -11.19 -4.30
CA LYS A 33 10.59 -11.33 -5.45
C LYS A 33 12.03 -10.88 -5.15
N LEU A 34 12.22 -10.00 -4.18
CA LEU A 34 13.53 -9.55 -3.70
C LEU A 34 14.10 -10.42 -2.56
N GLY A 35 13.40 -11.48 -2.17
CA GLY A 35 13.84 -12.45 -1.16
C GLY A 35 13.43 -12.11 0.29
N TYR A 36 12.57 -11.13 0.50
CA TYR A 36 12.08 -10.77 1.83
C TYR A 36 10.89 -11.65 2.25
N ALA A 37 10.83 -12.00 3.53
CA ALA A 37 9.63 -12.56 4.14
C ALA A 37 8.54 -11.50 4.26
N VAL A 38 7.30 -11.86 3.95
CA VAL A 38 6.15 -10.94 3.92
C VAL A 38 4.92 -11.58 4.54
N GLU A 39 4.16 -10.79 5.28
CA GLU A 39 2.82 -11.08 5.76
C GLU A 39 1.90 -9.91 5.38
N VAL A 40 0.68 -10.21 4.94
CA VAL A 40 -0.35 -9.19 4.69
C VAL A 40 -1.43 -9.31 5.77
N ARG A 41 -1.81 -8.17 6.36
CA ARG A 41 -2.93 -8.04 7.31
C ARG A 41 -4.08 -7.30 6.67
N ASP A 42 -5.18 -7.99 6.53
CA ASP A 42 -6.43 -7.44 6.00
C ASP A 42 -7.28 -6.96 7.17
N VAL A 43 -7.36 -5.64 7.36
CA VAL A 43 -8.23 -5.04 8.38
C VAL A 43 -9.50 -4.45 7.77
N ASP A 44 -9.71 -4.60 6.45
CA ASP A 44 -10.95 -4.22 5.80
C ASP A 44 -12.03 -5.29 6.04
N PRO A 45 -13.16 -4.98 6.69
CA PRO A 45 -14.27 -5.93 6.83
C PRO A 45 -14.82 -6.46 5.50
N GLN A 46 -14.56 -5.77 4.38
CA GLN A 46 -14.91 -6.29 3.05
C GLN A 46 -13.97 -7.42 2.60
N GLY A 47 -12.81 -7.59 3.26
CA GLY A 47 -11.91 -8.71 3.04
C GLY A 47 -11.31 -8.74 1.62
N SER A 48 -10.96 -7.59 1.06
CA SER A 48 -10.49 -7.50 -0.33
C SER A 48 -9.16 -8.24 -0.54
N ALA A 49 -8.20 -8.10 0.38
CA ALA A 49 -6.92 -8.82 0.30
C ALA A 49 -7.11 -10.32 0.58
N THR A 50 -7.97 -10.66 1.53
CA THR A 50 -8.35 -12.04 1.85
C THR A 50 -9.01 -12.73 0.66
N SER A 51 -9.96 -12.04 0.02
CA SER A 51 -10.63 -12.55 -1.20
C SER A 51 -9.63 -12.76 -2.34
N TRP A 52 -8.67 -11.85 -2.52
CA TRP A 52 -7.60 -12.01 -3.51
C TRP A 52 -6.80 -13.30 -3.26
N ALA A 53 -6.37 -13.53 -2.02
CA ALA A 53 -5.63 -14.74 -1.66
C ALA A 53 -6.42 -16.03 -1.89
N MET A 54 -7.71 -16.00 -1.56
CA MET A 54 -8.61 -17.14 -1.80
C MET A 54 -8.75 -17.45 -3.31
N GLN A 55 -8.96 -16.43 -4.14
CA GLN A 55 -9.07 -16.59 -5.60
C GLN A 55 -7.78 -17.14 -6.20
N ALA A 56 -6.62 -16.60 -5.80
CA ALA A 56 -5.31 -17.07 -6.25
C ALA A 56 -5.10 -18.57 -5.89
N ARG A 57 -5.49 -18.96 -4.69
CA ARG A 57 -5.44 -20.38 -4.27
C ARG A 57 -6.37 -21.27 -5.09
N GLN A 58 -7.59 -20.82 -5.33
CA GLN A 58 -8.58 -21.57 -6.16
C GLN A 58 -8.11 -21.71 -7.61
N ALA A 59 -7.38 -20.72 -8.12
CA ALA A 59 -6.76 -20.76 -9.45
C ALA A 59 -5.49 -21.64 -9.51
N GLY A 60 -5.10 -22.31 -8.41
CA GLY A 60 -3.90 -23.16 -8.35
C GLY A 60 -2.58 -22.39 -8.29
N THR A 61 -2.62 -21.08 -8.09
CA THR A 61 -1.46 -20.18 -7.99
C THR A 61 -1.54 -19.35 -6.71
N PRO A 62 -1.38 -19.98 -5.52
CA PRO A 62 -1.49 -19.27 -4.25
C PRO A 62 -0.47 -18.13 -4.16
N LEU A 63 -0.79 -17.10 -3.38
CA LEU A 63 0.16 -16.04 -3.06
C LEU A 63 1.37 -16.62 -2.31
N PRO A 64 2.60 -16.13 -2.56
CA PRO A 64 3.82 -16.63 -1.92
C PRO A 64 4.02 -16.07 -0.49
N PHE A 65 2.97 -15.60 0.15
CA PHE A 65 2.93 -15.07 1.52
C PHE A 65 1.54 -15.27 2.11
N ASP A 66 1.45 -15.19 3.43
CA ASP A 66 0.18 -15.29 4.14
C ASP A 66 -0.61 -13.97 4.08
N VAL A 67 -1.92 -14.11 3.91
CA VAL A 67 -2.89 -13.02 4.09
C VAL A 67 -3.78 -13.39 5.27
N ARG A 68 -3.71 -12.59 6.34
CA ARG A 68 -4.42 -12.84 7.60
C ARG A 68 -5.45 -11.74 7.84
N VAL A 69 -6.65 -12.14 8.21
CA VAL A 69 -7.64 -11.19 8.75
C VAL A 69 -7.11 -10.67 10.08
N ALA A 70 -7.12 -9.36 10.23
CA ALA A 70 -6.74 -8.70 11.47
C ALA A 70 -7.82 -7.68 11.88
N ASN A 71 -7.75 -7.27 13.14
CA ASN A 71 -8.64 -6.26 13.69
C ASN A 71 -7.83 -5.20 14.44
N ARG A 72 -8.49 -4.24 15.05
CA ARG A 72 -7.85 -3.15 15.79
C ARG A 72 -6.85 -3.62 16.85
N MET A 73 -7.09 -4.78 17.47
CA MET A 73 -6.23 -5.30 18.54
C MET A 73 -5.04 -6.10 18.00
N THR A 74 -5.23 -6.79 16.87
CA THR A 74 -4.23 -7.72 16.35
C THR A 74 -3.40 -7.15 15.20
N VAL A 75 -3.78 -5.99 14.64
CA VAL A 75 -3.08 -5.38 13.50
C VAL A 75 -1.61 -5.02 13.80
N GLY A 76 -1.29 -4.69 15.04
CA GLY A 76 0.06 -4.31 15.50
C GLY A 76 0.84 -5.44 16.16
N GLU A 77 0.33 -6.67 16.23
CA GLU A 77 1.06 -7.79 16.84
C GLU A 77 2.36 -8.07 16.08
N PRO A 78 3.48 -8.34 16.78
CA PRO A 78 4.72 -8.72 16.11
C PRO A 78 4.52 -9.96 15.24
N PRO A 79 5.11 -10.04 14.03
CA PRO A 79 5.14 -11.28 13.27
C PRO A 79 6.04 -12.32 13.99
N ALA A 80 5.88 -13.59 13.65
CA ALA A 80 6.66 -14.68 14.26
C ALA A 80 8.17 -14.51 14.01
N ASP A 81 8.55 -14.05 12.82
CA ASP A 81 9.91 -13.66 12.49
C ASP A 81 9.99 -12.12 12.42
N PRO A 82 10.81 -11.47 13.28
CA PRO A 82 10.93 -10.01 13.32
C PRO A 82 11.46 -9.38 12.03
N ASP A 83 12.07 -10.15 11.15
CA ASP A 83 12.55 -9.71 9.84
C ASP A 83 11.44 -9.70 8.77
N THR A 84 10.26 -10.19 9.09
CA THR A 84 9.10 -10.20 8.18
C THR A 84 8.54 -8.80 7.96
N TRP A 85 8.33 -8.44 6.71
CA TRP A 85 7.58 -7.23 6.33
C TRP A 85 6.08 -7.47 6.51
N VAL A 86 5.43 -6.61 7.25
CA VAL A 86 3.98 -6.63 7.46
C VAL A 86 3.33 -5.51 6.66
N LEU A 87 2.52 -5.87 5.68
CA LEU A 87 1.73 -4.90 4.91
C LEU A 87 0.28 -4.95 5.35
N ILE A 88 -0.31 -3.78 5.59
CA ILE A 88 -1.66 -3.65 6.13
C ILE A 88 -2.58 -3.06 5.06
N ASP A 89 -3.60 -3.82 4.67
CA ASP A 89 -4.69 -3.34 3.82
C ASP A 89 -5.81 -2.77 4.67
N THR A 90 -6.19 -1.50 4.43
CA THR A 90 -7.15 -0.79 5.27
C THR A 90 -8.48 -0.55 4.57
N PRO A 91 -9.60 -0.47 5.35
CA PRO A 91 -10.90 -0.12 4.80
C PRO A 91 -10.96 1.34 4.32
N PRO A 92 -11.92 1.68 3.46
CA PRO A 92 -12.31 3.06 3.28
C PRO A 92 -13.14 3.54 4.49
N SER A 93 -12.93 4.76 4.95
CA SER A 93 -13.85 5.49 5.87
C SER A 93 -14.05 4.94 7.28
N GLN A 94 -13.32 3.93 7.75
CA GLN A 94 -13.39 3.44 9.13
C GLN A 94 -12.20 3.98 9.94
N SER A 95 -12.40 5.12 10.59
CA SER A 95 -11.34 5.89 11.24
C SER A 95 -10.57 5.14 12.33
N ASP A 96 -11.24 4.28 13.09
CA ASP A 96 -10.65 3.49 14.17
C ASP A 96 -9.72 2.36 13.67
N LEU A 97 -10.12 1.66 12.61
CA LEU A 97 -9.28 0.64 11.96
C LEU A 97 -8.09 1.29 11.22
N ILE A 98 -8.35 2.40 10.52
CA ILE A 98 -7.29 3.17 9.88
C ILE A 98 -6.30 3.69 10.94
N GLY A 99 -6.80 4.24 12.05
CA GLY A 99 -5.98 4.73 13.15
C GLY A 99 -5.08 3.63 13.71
N ALA A 100 -5.64 2.45 14.01
CA ALA A 100 -4.87 1.32 14.52
C ALA A 100 -3.80 0.84 13.52
N ALA A 101 -4.11 0.79 12.22
CA ALA A 101 -3.15 0.45 11.18
C ALA A 101 -2.02 1.49 11.06
N VAL A 102 -2.34 2.78 11.15
CA VAL A 102 -1.37 3.88 11.17
C VAL A 102 -0.46 3.79 12.38
N ASP A 103 -1.04 3.59 13.57
CA ASP A 103 -0.28 3.50 14.83
C ASP A 103 0.70 2.31 14.85
N ALA A 104 0.32 1.20 14.23
CA ALA A 104 1.17 0.03 14.09
C ALA A 104 2.30 0.23 13.06
N SER A 105 2.17 1.19 12.14
CA SER A 105 3.05 1.31 10.97
C SER A 105 4.25 2.23 11.20
N SER A 106 5.38 1.89 10.58
CA SER A 106 6.56 2.76 10.48
C SER A 106 6.49 3.64 9.22
N LEU A 107 5.76 3.21 8.20
CA LEU A 107 5.46 3.99 7.00
C LEU A 107 3.99 3.86 6.64
N VAL A 108 3.37 4.97 6.28
CA VAL A 108 2.02 5.01 5.72
C VAL A 108 2.09 5.40 4.25
N ILE A 109 1.61 4.52 3.37
CA ILE A 109 1.42 4.82 1.95
C ILE A 109 0.03 5.43 1.78
N LEU A 110 -0.01 6.73 1.53
CA LEU A 110 -1.25 7.44 1.21
C LEU A 110 -1.59 7.23 -0.26
N VAL A 111 -2.46 6.27 -0.54
CA VAL A 111 -2.81 5.89 -1.91
C VAL A 111 -3.86 6.85 -2.47
N SER A 112 -3.57 7.54 -3.57
CA SER A 112 -4.50 8.48 -4.18
C SER A 112 -4.49 8.39 -5.71
N THR A 113 -5.64 8.69 -6.34
CA THR A 113 -5.66 8.97 -7.77
C THR A 113 -5.37 10.46 -8.03
N PRO A 114 -5.03 10.88 -9.26
CA PRO A 114 -4.74 12.28 -9.58
C PRO A 114 -5.95 13.23 -9.52
N GLY A 115 -7.15 12.72 -9.19
CA GLY A 115 -8.35 13.56 -9.12
C GLY A 115 -8.28 14.56 -7.96
N ARG A 116 -8.66 15.82 -8.22
CA ARG A 116 -8.59 16.92 -7.23
C ARG A 116 -9.27 16.57 -5.90
N LEU A 117 -10.49 16.06 -5.95
CA LEU A 117 -11.23 15.67 -4.73
C LEU A 117 -10.53 14.54 -3.96
N ASP A 118 -9.82 13.65 -4.65
CA ASP A 118 -9.09 12.56 -4.02
C ASP A 118 -7.85 13.06 -3.30
N LEU A 119 -7.17 14.05 -3.89
CA LEU A 119 -6.01 14.71 -3.28
C LEU A 119 -6.41 15.54 -2.05
N GLU A 120 -7.50 16.28 -2.12
CA GLU A 120 -8.03 17.04 -0.97
C GLU A 120 -8.37 16.12 0.21
N ARG A 121 -9.06 15.00 -0.06
CA ARG A 121 -9.36 13.98 0.97
C ARG A 121 -8.11 13.32 1.52
N MET A 122 -7.14 13.01 0.66
CA MET A 122 -5.86 12.46 1.06
C MET A 122 -5.09 13.45 1.95
N ALA A 123 -5.06 14.74 1.61
CA ALA A 123 -4.41 15.78 2.41
C ALA A 123 -5.06 15.91 3.80
N GLN A 124 -6.40 15.86 3.88
CA GLN A 124 -7.13 15.81 5.15
C GLN A 124 -6.76 14.55 5.97
N THR A 125 -6.67 13.39 5.32
CA THR A 125 -6.25 12.15 5.99
C THR A 125 -4.82 12.30 6.53
N ARG A 126 -3.91 12.84 5.72
CA ARG A 126 -2.50 13.05 6.10
C ARG A 126 -2.34 13.95 7.32
N SER A 127 -3.15 15.03 7.44
CA SER A 127 -3.05 15.95 8.58
C SER A 127 -3.30 15.27 9.93
N ASN A 128 -3.97 14.13 9.95
CA ASN A 128 -4.28 13.35 11.14
C ASN A 128 -3.30 12.18 11.37
N ILE A 129 -2.27 12.04 10.51
CA ILE A 129 -1.29 10.95 10.61
C ILE A 129 -0.03 11.46 11.31
N GLY A 130 0.21 10.96 12.52
CA GLY A 130 1.41 11.24 13.32
C GLY A 130 2.63 10.36 12.95
N ARG A 131 2.63 9.71 11.79
CA ARG A 131 3.67 8.80 11.33
C ARG A 131 4.31 9.26 10.02
N ALA A 132 5.49 8.72 9.69
CA ALA A 132 6.09 8.93 8.37
C ALA A 132 5.10 8.48 7.29
N SER A 133 4.84 9.36 6.34
CA SER A 133 3.88 9.08 5.26
C SER A 133 4.35 9.64 3.93
N SER A 134 4.05 8.92 2.86
CA SER A 134 4.33 9.33 1.49
C SER A 134 3.15 9.01 0.58
N VAL A 135 2.85 9.89 -0.36
CA VAL A 135 1.74 9.72 -1.30
C VAL A 135 2.17 8.84 -2.46
N LEU A 136 1.40 7.81 -2.75
CA LEU A 136 1.52 7.03 -3.98
C LEU A 136 0.37 7.39 -4.92
N LEU A 137 0.70 8.04 -6.03
CA LEU A 137 -0.27 8.29 -7.10
C LEU A 137 -0.50 7.02 -7.89
N THR A 138 -1.75 6.60 -7.96
CA THR A 138 -2.20 5.40 -8.67
C THR A 138 -3.16 5.76 -9.80
N GLN A 139 -3.39 4.81 -10.70
CA GLN A 139 -4.28 4.98 -11.86
C GLN A 139 -3.91 6.21 -12.71
N THR A 140 -2.62 6.53 -12.76
CA THR A 140 -2.12 7.69 -13.49
C THR A 140 -2.14 7.46 -15.00
N LYS A 141 -2.39 8.53 -15.75
CA LYS A 141 -2.24 8.56 -17.21
C LYS A 141 -1.28 9.68 -17.59
N GLN A 142 -0.17 9.33 -18.20
CA GLN A 142 0.85 10.29 -18.61
C GLN A 142 0.27 11.34 -19.59
N GLY A 143 0.76 12.59 -19.48
CA GLY A 143 0.36 13.69 -20.35
C GLY A 143 -1.02 14.29 -20.04
N THR A 144 -1.72 13.84 -18.98
CA THR A 144 -3.01 14.42 -18.60
C THR A 144 -2.87 15.67 -17.74
N VAL A 145 -3.81 16.60 -17.89
CA VAL A 145 -3.92 17.80 -17.04
C VAL A 145 -4.06 17.39 -15.57
N SER A 146 -4.91 16.43 -15.30
CA SER A 146 -5.16 15.94 -13.93
C SER A 146 -3.89 15.44 -13.23
N LEU A 147 -2.97 14.79 -13.95
CA LEU A 147 -1.70 14.34 -13.36
C LEU A 147 -0.79 15.54 -13.05
N ARG A 148 -0.67 16.51 -13.96
CA ARG A 148 0.13 17.72 -13.74
C ARG A 148 -0.39 18.53 -12.55
N ASP A 149 -1.72 18.68 -12.46
CA ASP A 149 -2.38 19.38 -11.35
C ASP A 149 -2.14 18.66 -10.02
N ALA A 150 -2.14 17.32 -10.02
CA ALA A 150 -1.83 16.52 -8.85
C ALA A 150 -0.39 16.73 -8.37
N GLU A 151 0.58 16.72 -9.27
CA GLU A 151 2.00 16.96 -8.93
C GLU A 151 2.21 18.39 -8.42
N ALA A 152 1.57 19.37 -9.05
CA ALA A 152 1.59 20.77 -8.60
C ALA A 152 1.02 20.92 -7.19
N PHE A 153 -0.16 20.31 -6.94
CA PHE A 153 -0.81 20.29 -5.63
C PHE A 153 0.10 19.73 -4.53
N LEU A 154 0.70 18.56 -4.78
CA LEU A 154 1.60 17.92 -3.80
C LEU A 154 2.83 18.79 -3.51
N THR A 155 3.39 19.43 -4.54
CA THR A 155 4.54 20.32 -4.41
C THR A 155 4.18 21.59 -3.62
N GLU A 156 3.09 22.26 -3.97
CA GLU A 156 2.60 23.48 -3.32
C GLU A 156 2.34 23.26 -1.83
N HIS A 157 1.71 22.11 -1.50
CA HIS A 157 1.39 21.78 -0.12
C HIS A 157 2.53 21.07 0.63
N ARG A 158 3.72 20.94 0.01
CA ARG A 158 4.90 20.25 0.57
C ARG A 158 4.57 18.84 1.09
N ILE A 159 3.80 18.11 0.31
CA ILE A 159 3.42 16.74 0.63
C ILE A 159 4.41 15.79 -0.05
N GLY A 160 5.12 14.99 0.76
CA GLY A 160 6.04 13.97 0.25
C GLY A 160 5.31 12.89 -0.55
N ARG A 161 5.88 12.50 -1.68
CA ARG A 161 5.36 11.44 -2.53
C ARG A 161 6.47 10.48 -2.97
N PHE A 162 6.08 9.30 -3.39
CA PHE A 162 6.96 8.42 -4.16
C PHE A 162 7.29 9.06 -5.51
N ASP A 163 8.50 8.86 -5.99
CA ASP A 163 8.89 9.26 -7.35
C ASP A 163 8.16 8.40 -8.37
N THR A 164 7.98 7.12 -8.04
CA THR A 164 7.21 6.19 -8.85
C THR A 164 5.71 6.43 -8.74
N MET A 165 5.03 6.34 -9.87
CA MET A 165 3.56 6.37 -9.96
C MET A 165 3.05 5.06 -10.57
N ILE A 166 1.87 4.62 -10.14
CA ILE A 166 1.24 3.40 -10.66
C ILE A 166 0.31 3.78 -11.81
N PRO A 167 0.62 3.34 -13.05
CA PRO A 167 -0.17 3.69 -14.21
C PRO A 167 -1.55 3.01 -14.21
N PHE A 168 -2.52 3.65 -14.85
CA PHE A 168 -3.79 3.01 -15.18
C PHE A 168 -3.56 1.97 -16.28
N ARG A 169 -3.59 0.70 -15.90
CA ARG A 169 -3.42 -0.42 -16.84
C ARG A 169 -4.45 -1.50 -16.55
N GLU A 170 -5.08 -1.99 -17.58
CA GLU A 170 -6.03 -3.10 -17.45
C GLU A 170 -5.37 -4.38 -16.91
N GLY A 171 -4.13 -4.63 -17.27
CA GLY A 171 -3.36 -5.75 -16.73
C GLY A 171 -3.23 -5.74 -15.21
N ILE A 172 -3.11 -4.55 -14.58
CA ILE A 172 -3.10 -4.43 -13.12
C ILE A 172 -4.47 -4.84 -12.54
N ARG A 173 -5.55 -4.42 -13.18
CA ARG A 173 -6.91 -4.79 -12.75
C ARG A 173 -7.17 -6.29 -12.91
N ARG A 174 -6.69 -6.89 -13.98
CA ARG A 174 -6.79 -8.34 -14.24
C ARG A 174 -5.91 -9.19 -13.33
N ALA A 175 -4.91 -8.60 -12.68
CA ALA A 175 -4.06 -9.30 -11.71
C ALA A 175 -4.79 -9.63 -10.40
N THR A 176 -5.96 -9.03 -10.14
CA THR A 176 -6.77 -9.35 -8.96
C THR A 176 -7.06 -10.85 -8.91
N GLY A 177 -6.81 -11.47 -7.75
CA GLY A 177 -6.97 -12.90 -7.56
C GLY A 177 -5.88 -13.77 -8.19
N THR A 178 -4.72 -13.19 -8.54
CA THR A 178 -3.56 -13.93 -9.06
C THR A 178 -2.32 -13.71 -8.18
N ALA A 179 -1.34 -14.59 -8.29
CA ALA A 179 -0.06 -14.49 -7.60
C ALA A 179 1.01 -13.70 -8.39
N THR A 180 0.63 -13.03 -9.46
CA THR A 180 1.58 -12.32 -10.32
C THR A 180 1.08 -10.95 -10.69
N MET A 181 2.00 -9.97 -10.71
CA MET A 181 1.75 -8.66 -11.31
C MET A 181 2.38 -8.60 -12.70
N PRO A 182 1.73 -7.95 -13.67
CA PRO A 182 2.36 -7.69 -14.97
C PRO A 182 3.69 -6.95 -14.81
N SER A 183 4.55 -7.06 -15.79
CA SER A 183 5.78 -6.26 -15.85
C SER A 183 5.48 -4.76 -15.93
N ALA A 184 6.39 -3.94 -15.44
CA ALA A 184 6.32 -2.48 -15.50
C ALA A 184 5.04 -1.87 -14.89
N THR A 185 4.57 -2.42 -13.78
CA THR A 185 3.45 -1.85 -13.00
C THR A 185 3.86 -0.69 -12.11
N GLY A 186 5.15 -0.57 -11.80
CA GLY A 186 5.69 0.40 -10.84
C GLY A 186 5.88 -0.16 -9.44
N TYR A 187 5.23 -1.24 -9.04
CA TYR A 187 5.34 -1.74 -7.65
C TYR A 187 6.75 -2.20 -7.27
N GLY A 188 7.54 -2.71 -8.23
CA GLY A 188 8.96 -2.99 -7.99
C GLY A 188 9.77 -1.73 -7.67
N SER A 189 9.52 -0.64 -8.37
CA SER A 189 10.18 0.65 -8.12
C SER A 189 9.73 1.27 -6.79
N VAL A 190 8.43 1.24 -6.48
CA VAL A 190 7.90 1.66 -5.16
C VAL A 190 8.58 0.87 -4.04
N THR A 191 8.70 -0.45 -4.19
CA THR A 191 9.39 -1.31 -3.21
C THR A 191 10.86 -0.92 -3.06
N TYR A 192 11.53 -0.57 -4.15
CA TYR A 192 12.91 -0.11 -4.10
C TYR A 192 13.05 1.21 -3.32
N GLU A 193 12.18 2.19 -3.56
CA GLU A 193 12.13 3.44 -2.80
C GLU A 193 11.88 3.19 -1.31
N ILE A 194 11.00 2.25 -0.97
CA ILE A 194 10.78 1.81 0.41
C ILE A 194 12.07 1.28 1.03
N LEU A 195 12.73 0.34 0.36
CA LEU A 195 13.97 -0.28 0.86
C LEU A 195 15.10 0.75 1.04
N GLN A 196 15.21 1.72 0.14
CA GLN A 196 16.16 2.85 0.29
C GLN A 196 15.86 3.67 1.56
N ALA A 197 14.58 3.96 1.84
CA ALA A 197 14.19 4.69 3.06
C ALA A 197 14.56 3.93 4.34
N TRP A 198 14.66 2.60 4.29
CA TRP A 198 15.15 1.75 5.39
C TRP A 198 16.66 1.53 5.38
N GLY A 199 17.40 2.08 4.40
CA GLY A 199 18.84 1.87 4.27
C GLY A 199 19.22 0.42 3.89
N LEU A 200 18.31 -0.32 3.28
CA LEU A 200 18.51 -1.71 2.90
C LEU A 200 18.95 -1.87 1.44
N ARG A 201 18.99 -0.78 0.67
CA ARG A 201 19.48 -0.75 -0.73
C ARG A 201 20.02 0.63 -1.08
#